data_a2581ef4cb9df47006cac3baba093d7c
#
_entry.id   a2581ef4cb9df47006cac3baba093d7c
#
_cell.length_a   1.000
_cell.length_b   1.000
_cell.length_c   1.000
_cell.angle_alpha   90.00
_cell.angle_beta   90.00
_cell.angle_gamma   90.00
#
_symmetry.space_group_name_H-M   'P 1'
#
loop_
_entity.id
_entity.type
_entity.pdbx_description
1 polymer ?
#
loop_
_entity_poly.entity_id
_entity_poly.type
_entity_poly.pdbx_seq_one_letter_code
_entity_poly.pdbx_strand_id
1 'polypeptide(L)'
;MKAPGLFQELPPARHPLWQGLGWALVAGTLGFTVASLSRGSEGMPGRATGGDPLFGEGTKGTRGTVTEQLGPNRMVLAYKTISGSEQDLLLEQVTGRLDEPAGLWRLLSPTARRQAGVWTLLGPMDLGVADPASSALLGKGRIDSKGPAIRWTGGDWEGLAPLRWDSMEGSSRGTWNLPAGWRRETDGRLRVERGPVRWQAPTDGPAPPTLRGMDAERLWATPGFQTGHLEGVKAQLSDGSLHASVADLTPDTVTWPSPLSFERADGWHGEAQGGQAPRPLPGATFQQVDLKRFKARRTLPGGEEQLSTDGARWTPAGLRLEGNVIWDQPAEGQRLMLRAPRVLLREAPGKDLPESLPVGFAEAEGQALLTWGRRSLSSPRILVERASRRWKLQSPVLGRSEDGTFSGGAAQGDPRTWTIEGPVQVNLFTGGSLRGAKLVWEEAVWTLTGRPAAWNRLRERLSGPRILRRGDLVTFPEGLNGTLAAADGDLFLRAERGQSEAQKITLSGGVECQGQGWRLSADTVAVTLAPDRTVKLVQARGAVTLHGRLGEGQGEALELEPGLQAARWQGHVRGKGSGSGW
;
A
#
# COMPACT_ATOMS: atom_id res chain seq x y z
N MET A 1 34.02 -36.65 -1.50
CA MET A 1 34.70 -35.50 -2.12
C MET A 1 34.40 -34.28 -1.25
N LYS A 2 35.46 -33.70 -0.66
CA LYS A 2 35.42 -32.59 0.28
C LYS A 2 35.20 -31.25 -0.45
N ALA A 3 34.34 -30.41 0.10
CA ALA A 3 34.26 -29.00 -0.28
C ALA A 3 35.29 -28.18 0.51
N PRO A 4 35.96 -27.19 -0.08
CA PRO A 4 36.81 -26.26 0.65
C PRO A 4 36.04 -25.02 1.08
N GLY A 5 36.20 -24.65 2.35
CA GLY A 5 35.73 -23.38 2.90
C GLY A 5 36.63 -22.22 2.48
N LEU A 6 36.01 -21.04 2.39
CA LEU A 6 36.69 -19.76 2.30
C LEU A 6 36.11 -18.82 3.36
N PHE A 7 36.82 -18.78 4.49
CA PHE A 7 36.75 -17.63 5.39
C PHE A 7 37.69 -16.56 4.82
N GLN A 8 37.17 -15.43 4.44
CA GLN A 8 37.93 -14.23 4.18
C GLN A 8 37.92 -13.37 5.43
N GLU A 9 39.13 -13.17 5.96
CA GLU A 9 39.43 -12.37 7.15
C GLU A 9 39.12 -10.89 6.90
N LEU A 10 38.44 -10.25 7.86
CA LEU A 10 38.23 -8.80 7.94
C LEU A 10 39.55 -8.10 8.35
N PRO A 11 39.86 -6.92 7.77
CA PRO A 11 41.06 -6.19 8.13
C PRO A 11 40.97 -5.58 9.55
N PRO A 12 42.09 -5.39 10.24
CA PRO A 12 42.12 -5.02 11.64
C PRO A 12 41.70 -3.58 11.90
N ALA A 13 41.05 -3.40 13.05
CA ALA A 13 40.55 -2.14 13.59
C ALA A 13 41.64 -1.04 13.61
N ARG A 14 41.29 0.13 13.12
CA ARG A 14 42.14 1.34 13.18
C ARG A 14 42.26 1.84 14.62
N HIS A 15 43.48 2.23 14.98
CA HIS A 15 43.94 2.64 16.29
C HIS A 15 43.09 3.72 16.99
N PRO A 16 42.91 3.64 18.33
CA PRO A 16 42.11 4.54 19.14
C PRO A 16 42.71 5.93 19.38
N LEU A 17 43.88 6.23 18.84
CA LEU A 17 44.59 7.51 19.03
C LEU A 17 43.94 8.71 18.32
N TRP A 18 43.16 8.52 17.25
CA TRP A 18 42.50 9.61 16.53
C TRP A 18 41.18 10.04 17.12
N GLN A 19 40.53 9.21 17.93
CA GLN A 19 39.30 9.61 18.64
C GLN A 19 39.59 10.51 19.84
N GLY A 20 40.73 10.34 20.49
CA GLY A 20 41.13 11.18 21.62
C GLY A 20 41.48 12.63 21.24
N LEU A 21 42.05 12.86 20.06
CA LEU A 21 42.42 14.22 19.59
C LEU A 21 41.20 15.06 19.19
N GLY A 22 40.13 14.44 18.65
CA GLY A 22 38.88 15.13 18.32
C GLY A 22 38.15 15.65 19.55
N TRP A 23 38.10 14.86 20.61
CA TRP A 23 37.48 15.24 21.89
C TRP A 23 38.27 16.29 22.67
N ALA A 24 39.60 16.30 22.56
CA ALA A 24 40.45 17.32 23.20
C ALA A 24 40.27 18.71 22.58
N LEU A 25 40.01 18.78 21.24
CA LEU A 25 39.76 20.06 20.55
C LEU A 25 38.35 20.60 20.86
N VAL A 26 37.35 19.74 20.98
CA VAL A 26 35.98 20.14 21.35
C VAL A 26 35.89 20.53 22.83
N ALA A 27 36.60 19.85 23.70
CA ALA A 27 36.68 20.22 25.13
C ALA A 27 37.47 21.53 25.33
N GLY A 28 38.51 21.77 24.54
CA GLY A 28 39.29 22.99 24.60
C GLY A 28 38.51 24.27 24.19
N THR A 29 37.71 24.18 23.12
CA THR A 29 36.88 25.31 22.66
C THR A 29 35.67 25.54 23.57
N LEU A 30 35.05 24.52 24.12
CA LEU A 30 33.96 24.65 25.13
C LEU A 30 34.50 25.16 26.46
N GLY A 31 35.69 24.72 26.90
CA GLY A 31 36.37 25.22 28.10
C GLY A 31 36.72 26.69 28.02
N PHE A 32 37.16 27.20 26.84
CA PHE A 32 37.53 28.60 26.67
C PHE A 32 36.29 29.52 26.68
N THR A 33 35.14 29.07 26.16
CA THR A 33 33.88 29.83 26.19
C THR A 33 33.27 29.87 27.59
N VAL A 34 33.38 28.80 28.38
CA VAL A 34 32.91 28.78 29.76
C VAL A 34 33.86 29.53 30.69
N ALA A 35 35.19 29.47 30.48
CA ALA A 35 36.16 30.21 31.27
C ALA A 35 36.13 31.73 31.02
N SER A 36 35.82 32.18 29.81
CA SER A 36 35.63 33.61 29.54
C SER A 36 34.32 34.18 30.13
N LEU A 37 33.32 33.33 30.40
CA LEU A 37 32.08 33.68 31.08
C LEU A 37 32.20 33.61 32.61
N SER A 38 33.13 32.83 33.18
CA SER A 38 33.33 32.68 34.62
C SER A 38 34.39 33.65 35.19
N ARG A 39 35.27 34.26 34.40
CA ARG A 39 36.25 35.25 34.86
C ARG A 39 35.69 36.66 35.14
N GLY A 40 34.37 36.87 34.95
CA GLY A 40 33.68 38.11 35.27
C GLY A 40 33.07 38.20 36.68
N SER A 41 33.29 37.20 37.54
CA SER A 41 32.58 37.12 38.83
C SER A 41 33.45 37.29 40.08
N GLU A 42 34.69 37.69 39.95
CA GLU A 42 35.50 38.09 41.13
C GLU A 42 35.33 39.58 41.40
N GLY A 43 34.36 39.90 42.25
CA GLY A 43 34.02 41.22 42.71
C GLY A 43 32.59 41.32 43.24
N MET A 44 32.23 40.40 44.14
CA MET A 44 31.01 40.62 44.92
C MET A 44 31.23 41.56 46.09
N PRO A 45 30.49 42.66 46.14
CA PRO A 45 30.10 43.22 47.42
C PRO A 45 28.66 42.86 47.71
N GLY A 46 28.46 42.24 48.89
CA GLY A 46 27.26 42.40 49.67
C GLY A 46 26.01 41.66 49.22
N ARG A 47 25.83 40.48 49.82
CA ARG A 47 24.57 39.74 49.94
C ARG A 47 23.56 40.64 50.67
N ALA A 48 22.61 41.24 49.94
CA ALA A 48 21.44 41.84 50.56
C ALA A 48 20.42 40.73 50.87
N THR A 49 20.49 40.22 52.08
CA THR A 49 19.43 39.42 52.73
C THR A 49 18.45 40.37 53.38
N GLY A 50 17.20 40.34 52.92
CA GLY A 50 16.03 40.80 53.69
C GLY A 50 15.80 42.30 53.78
N GLY A 51 14.79 42.80 53.08
CA GLY A 51 13.87 43.83 53.52
C GLY A 51 14.41 45.21 53.90
N ASP A 52 15.18 45.83 53.01
CA ASP A 52 15.32 47.30 53.08
C ASP A 52 14.88 47.94 51.75
N PRO A 53 14.06 48.99 51.76
CA PRO A 53 13.61 49.67 50.57
C PRO A 53 14.79 50.41 49.93
N LEU A 54 15.58 49.72 49.10
CA LEU A 54 16.72 50.27 48.36
C LEU A 54 16.33 51.24 47.22
N PHE A 55 15.06 51.53 47.03
CA PHE A 55 14.60 52.32 45.89
C PHE A 55 13.72 53.49 46.33
N GLY A 56 14.36 54.61 46.58
CA GLY A 56 13.68 55.91 46.54
C GLY A 56 13.31 56.30 45.10
N GLU A 57 12.32 57.19 44.91
CA GLU A 57 11.97 57.73 43.60
C GLU A 57 13.23 58.22 42.86
N GLY A 58 13.50 57.68 41.64
CA GLY A 58 14.59 58.12 40.80
C GLY A 58 15.94 57.43 40.98
N THR A 59 16.03 56.27 41.66
CA THR A 59 17.30 55.54 41.86
C THR A 59 17.88 55.03 40.52
N LYS A 60 19.13 55.34 40.25
CA LYS A 60 19.92 54.76 39.15
C LYS A 60 21.03 53.93 39.74
N GLY A 61 21.11 52.65 39.34
CA GLY A 61 22.16 51.73 39.73
C GLY A 61 22.85 51.12 38.52
N THR A 62 24.10 50.67 38.68
CA THR A 62 24.87 50.01 37.65
C THR A 62 25.23 48.62 38.06
N ARG A 63 24.90 47.63 37.18
CA ARG A 63 25.13 46.18 37.35
C ARG A 63 24.58 45.60 38.64
N GLY A 64 23.68 44.67 38.48
CA GLY A 64 23.07 43.91 39.58
C GLY A 64 22.17 42.77 39.12
N THR A 65 21.51 42.16 40.07
CA THR A 65 20.55 41.09 39.79
C THR A 65 19.23 41.36 40.53
N VAL A 66 18.13 41.12 39.83
CA VAL A 66 16.80 41.04 40.43
C VAL A 66 16.39 39.57 40.41
N THR A 67 15.91 39.08 41.56
CA THR A 67 15.43 37.70 41.69
C THR A 67 13.95 37.73 41.98
N GLU A 68 13.20 36.99 41.17
CA GLU A 68 11.77 36.81 41.33
C GLU A 68 11.46 35.34 41.63
N GLN A 69 10.64 35.07 42.64
CA GLN A 69 10.14 33.74 42.93
C GLN A 69 8.89 33.48 42.10
N LEU A 70 8.86 32.39 41.34
CA LEU A 70 7.78 32.04 40.41
C LEU A 70 7.21 30.66 40.78
N GLY A 71 6.33 30.62 41.75
CA GLY A 71 5.89 29.34 42.30
C GLY A 71 7.09 28.53 42.82
N PRO A 72 7.33 27.30 42.36
CA PRO A 72 8.50 26.52 42.76
C PRO A 72 9.81 26.98 42.09
N ASN A 73 9.74 27.80 41.03
CA ASN A 73 10.86 28.17 40.19
C ASN A 73 11.38 29.55 40.57
N ARG A 74 12.68 29.77 40.29
CA ARG A 74 13.36 31.02 40.58
C ARG A 74 13.94 31.61 39.29
N MET A 75 13.49 32.85 38.96
CA MET A 75 14.08 33.61 37.86
C MET A 75 15.06 34.65 38.36
N VAL A 76 16.21 34.70 37.75
CA VAL A 76 17.26 35.67 38.02
C VAL A 76 17.44 36.55 36.80
N LEU A 77 17.22 37.88 36.93
CA LEU A 77 17.50 38.85 35.89
C LEU A 77 18.78 39.65 36.26
N ALA A 78 19.84 39.45 35.53
CA ALA A 78 21.03 40.30 35.62
C ALA A 78 20.90 41.49 34.64
N TYR A 79 21.27 42.65 35.07
CA TYR A 79 21.14 43.89 34.30
C TYR A 79 22.43 44.74 34.34
N LYS A 80 22.60 45.62 33.35
CA LYS A 80 23.67 46.61 33.36
C LYS A 80 23.26 47.91 34.02
N THR A 81 22.04 48.39 33.78
CA THR A 81 21.49 49.61 34.41
C THR A 81 20.11 49.34 34.93
N ILE A 82 19.76 49.98 36.03
CA ILE A 82 18.46 49.98 36.67
C ILE A 82 18.02 51.42 36.94
N SER A 83 16.75 51.70 36.68
CA SER A 83 16.15 53.02 36.96
C SER A 83 14.66 52.86 37.31
N GLY A 84 14.13 53.83 38.04
CA GLY A 84 12.71 53.87 38.43
C GLY A 84 12.47 53.57 39.89
N SER A 85 11.22 53.25 40.23
CA SER A 85 10.76 52.92 41.57
C SER A 85 10.43 51.44 41.70
N GLU A 86 10.14 50.95 42.88
CA GLU A 86 9.72 49.56 43.09
C GLU A 86 8.46 49.17 42.30
N GLN A 87 7.57 50.16 42.05
CA GLN A 87 6.34 49.95 41.29
C GLN A 87 6.52 50.07 39.78
N ASP A 88 7.52 50.85 39.32
CA ASP A 88 7.85 51.00 37.88
C ASP A 88 9.37 50.94 37.70
N LEU A 89 9.89 49.76 37.50
CA LEU A 89 11.30 49.45 37.41
C LEU A 89 11.71 49.18 35.95
N LEU A 90 12.79 49.85 35.49
CA LEU A 90 13.35 49.67 34.18
C LEU A 90 14.76 49.08 34.30
N LEU A 91 14.98 47.95 33.65
CA LEU A 91 16.28 47.30 33.53
C LEU A 91 16.76 47.39 32.08
N GLU A 92 18.04 47.69 31.87
CA GLU A 92 18.65 47.69 30.52
C GLU A 92 19.75 46.66 30.41
N GLN A 93 19.91 46.08 29.22
CA GLN A 93 20.84 45.02 28.88
C GLN A 93 20.66 43.81 29.83
N VAL A 94 19.48 43.19 29.73
CA VAL A 94 19.02 42.15 30.65
C VAL A 94 19.43 40.79 30.15
N THR A 95 20.03 39.99 31.04
CA THR A 95 20.22 38.56 30.89
C THR A 95 19.39 37.83 31.93
N GLY A 96 18.48 37.00 31.51
CA GLY A 96 17.61 36.22 32.42
C GLY A 96 17.99 34.75 32.44
N ARG A 97 17.84 34.12 33.60
CA ARG A 97 17.96 32.69 33.84
C ARG A 97 16.79 32.18 34.66
N LEU A 98 16.16 31.12 34.19
CA LEU A 98 15.09 30.42 34.89
C LEU A 98 15.42 28.92 34.90
N ASP A 99 15.58 28.39 36.13
CA ASP A 99 15.90 26.99 36.35
C ASP A 99 14.62 26.22 36.64
N GLU A 100 14.31 25.23 35.83
CA GLU A 100 13.10 24.41 35.90
C GLU A 100 13.43 22.92 35.65
N PRO A 101 12.58 22.02 36.18
CA PRO A 101 12.76 20.58 35.89
C PRO A 101 12.69 20.25 34.38
N ALA A 102 11.89 21.01 33.62
CA ALA A 102 11.70 20.81 32.18
C ALA A 102 12.77 21.45 31.29
N GLY A 103 13.61 22.31 31.84
CA GLY A 103 14.66 22.98 31.08
C GLY A 103 15.27 24.18 31.78
N LEU A 104 16.52 24.43 31.45
CA LEU A 104 17.22 25.64 31.88
C LEU A 104 17.03 26.73 30.83
N TRP A 105 16.15 27.69 31.13
CA TRP A 105 15.87 28.81 30.24
C TRP A 105 16.89 29.94 30.41
N ARG A 106 17.31 30.52 29.30
CA ARG A 106 18.12 31.73 29.24
C ARG A 106 17.47 32.72 28.29
N LEU A 107 17.53 33.98 28.62
CA LEU A 107 17.02 35.06 27.79
C LEU A 107 18.00 36.23 27.73
N LEU A 108 18.03 36.90 26.58
CA LEU A 108 18.74 38.14 26.38
C LEU A 108 17.75 39.18 25.83
N SER A 109 17.58 40.29 26.55
CA SER A 109 16.68 41.39 26.16
C SER A 109 17.36 42.71 26.32
N PRO A 110 17.23 43.68 25.39
CA PRO A 110 17.76 45.00 25.57
C PRO A 110 17.17 45.70 26.80
N THR A 111 15.91 45.42 27.13
CA THR A 111 15.19 46.12 28.19
C THR A 111 14.13 45.25 28.80
N ALA A 112 14.00 45.32 30.15
CA ALA A 112 12.87 44.73 30.89
C ALA A 112 12.22 45.81 31.76
N ARG A 113 10.91 45.91 31.74
CA ARG A 113 10.15 46.85 32.54
C ARG A 113 9.22 46.08 33.45
N ARG A 114 9.24 46.39 34.76
CA ARG A 114 8.26 45.91 35.75
C ARG A 114 7.30 47.03 36.04
N GLN A 115 6.01 46.79 35.89
CA GLN A 115 4.94 47.71 36.21
C GLN A 115 3.81 46.99 36.89
N ALA A 116 3.43 47.47 38.10
CA ALA A 116 2.40 46.83 38.93
C ALA A 116 2.58 45.30 39.10
N GLY A 117 3.83 44.83 39.31
CA GLY A 117 4.15 43.42 39.50
C GLY A 117 4.25 42.58 38.21
N VAL A 118 4.00 43.18 37.05
CA VAL A 118 4.10 42.52 35.77
C VAL A 118 5.37 42.91 35.06
N TRP A 119 6.17 41.93 34.61
CA TRP A 119 7.33 42.16 33.81
C TRP A 119 6.97 42.17 32.30
N THR A 120 7.48 43.15 31.57
CA THR A 120 7.44 43.22 30.11
C THR A 120 8.85 43.30 29.59
N LEU A 121 9.26 42.30 28.80
CA LEU A 121 10.53 42.23 28.12
C LEU A 121 10.37 42.85 26.73
N LEU A 122 11.27 43.74 26.34
CA LEU A 122 11.26 44.39 25.03
C LEU A 122 12.26 43.71 24.09
N GLY A 123 11.88 43.56 22.82
CA GLY A 123 12.75 42.99 21.81
C GLY A 123 13.61 44.03 21.11
N PRO A 124 14.54 43.62 20.22
CA PRO A 124 14.71 42.22 19.84
C PRO A 124 15.33 41.40 20.97
N MET A 125 14.88 40.13 21.09
CA MET A 125 15.39 39.29 22.17
C MET A 125 15.71 37.88 21.70
N ASP A 126 16.65 37.24 22.36
CA ASP A 126 17.04 35.86 22.17
C ASP A 126 16.64 35.01 23.37
N LEU A 127 16.16 33.81 23.11
CA LEU A 127 15.80 32.81 24.08
C LEU A 127 16.63 31.53 23.84
N GLY A 128 16.87 30.78 24.88
CA GLY A 128 17.51 29.48 24.78
C GLY A 128 17.02 28.55 25.86
N VAL A 129 16.93 27.27 25.56
CA VAL A 129 16.64 26.22 26.53
C VAL A 129 17.70 25.15 26.46
N ALA A 130 18.21 24.72 27.60
CA ALA A 130 19.12 23.60 27.73
C ALA A 130 18.51 22.53 28.64
N ASP A 131 18.90 21.28 28.41
CA ASP A 131 18.60 20.17 29.29
C ASP A 131 19.26 20.39 30.66
N PRO A 132 18.51 20.38 31.76
CA PRO A 132 19.08 20.59 33.09
C PRO A 132 20.09 19.51 33.50
N ALA A 133 19.98 18.28 33.00
CA ALA A 133 20.85 17.16 33.35
C ALA A 133 22.18 17.17 32.55
N SER A 134 22.10 17.41 31.24
CA SER A 134 23.24 17.34 30.34
C SER A 134 23.81 18.72 29.93
N SER A 135 23.09 19.80 30.24
CA SER A 135 23.35 21.15 29.73
C SER A 135 23.35 21.27 28.20
N ALA A 136 22.90 20.22 27.50
CA ALA A 136 22.75 20.25 26.03
C ALA A 136 21.68 21.27 25.62
N LEU A 137 21.95 21.99 24.55
CA LEU A 137 21.00 22.98 24.03
C LEU A 137 19.85 22.28 23.32
N LEU A 138 18.63 22.38 23.87
CA LEU A 138 17.42 21.83 23.28
C LEU A 138 16.85 22.70 22.16
N GLY A 139 17.02 24.03 22.28
CA GLY A 139 16.52 24.96 21.27
C GLY A 139 16.93 26.40 21.51
N LYS A 140 16.84 27.19 20.44
CA LYS A 140 17.05 28.65 20.47
C LYS A 140 15.84 29.35 19.87
N GLY A 141 15.42 30.43 20.55
CA GLY A 141 14.33 31.28 20.08
C GLY A 141 14.80 32.70 19.80
N ARG A 142 14.16 33.36 18.83
CA ARG A 142 14.38 34.77 18.54
C ARG A 142 13.06 35.50 18.32
N ILE A 143 12.94 36.67 18.91
CA ILE A 143 11.83 37.60 18.71
C ILE A 143 12.40 38.89 18.13
N ASP A 144 12.07 39.19 16.89
CA ASP A 144 12.61 40.35 16.17
C ASP A 144 11.81 41.65 16.40
N SER A 145 10.80 41.64 17.26
CA SER A 145 10.01 42.84 17.60
C SER A 145 10.88 43.93 18.25
N LYS A 146 10.68 45.18 17.88
CA LYS A 146 11.29 46.34 18.56
C LYS A 146 10.46 46.85 19.74
N GLY A 147 9.28 46.28 19.99
CA GLY A 147 8.37 46.61 21.07
C GLY A 147 8.26 45.52 22.13
N PRO A 148 7.14 45.47 22.87
CA PRO A 148 6.86 44.42 23.83
C PRO A 148 6.95 43.03 23.17
N ALA A 149 7.80 42.19 23.71
CA ALA A 149 8.08 40.83 23.17
C ALA A 149 7.47 39.74 24.04
N ILE A 150 7.67 39.82 25.35
CA ILE A 150 7.13 38.87 26.33
C ILE A 150 6.53 39.63 27.48
N ARG A 151 5.34 39.25 27.92
CA ARG A 151 4.74 39.59 29.20
C ARG A 151 4.85 38.40 30.14
N TRP A 152 5.19 38.69 31.38
CA TRP A 152 5.42 37.68 32.37
C TRP A 152 4.68 37.99 33.65
N THR A 153 3.80 37.06 34.06
CA THR A 153 2.96 37.17 35.27
C THR A 153 2.88 35.82 36.00
N GLY A 154 3.28 35.77 37.26
CA GLY A 154 3.03 34.61 38.12
C GLY A 154 3.61 33.28 37.69
N GLY A 155 4.61 33.25 36.80
CA GLY A 155 5.26 32.04 36.30
C GLY A 155 5.01 31.71 34.83
N ASP A 156 3.95 32.25 34.25
CA ASP A 156 3.64 32.08 32.82
C ASP A 156 4.23 33.22 32.00
N TRP A 157 4.70 32.87 30.79
CA TRP A 157 5.10 33.85 29.79
C TRP A 157 4.04 33.92 28.71
N GLU A 158 3.68 35.11 28.32
CA GLU A 158 2.85 35.39 27.18
C GLU A 158 3.70 36.08 26.09
N GLY A 159 3.81 35.46 24.93
CA GLY A 159 4.46 36.05 23.80
C GLY A 159 3.61 37.10 23.11
N LEU A 160 3.97 38.38 23.25
CA LEU A 160 3.27 39.48 22.59
C LEU A 160 3.66 39.67 21.14
N ALA A 161 4.73 39.01 20.70
CA ALA A 161 5.23 39.01 19.34
C ALA A 161 5.53 37.58 18.86
N PRO A 162 5.59 37.37 17.53
CA PRO A 162 5.93 36.06 16.98
C PRO A 162 7.32 35.60 17.43
N LEU A 163 7.42 34.30 17.72
CA LEU A 163 8.66 33.63 18.13
C LEU A 163 9.11 32.70 17.01
N ARG A 164 10.32 32.90 16.50
CA ARG A 164 11.06 31.94 15.70
C ARG A 164 11.88 31.06 16.65
N TRP A 165 11.65 29.76 16.60
CA TRP A 165 12.30 28.80 17.45
C TRP A 165 13.01 27.73 16.64
N ASP A 166 14.33 27.63 16.77
CA ASP A 166 15.14 26.61 16.14
C ASP A 166 15.36 25.47 17.15
N SER A 167 14.68 24.34 16.94
CA SER A 167 14.90 23.12 17.69
C SER A 167 16.20 22.47 17.24
N MET A 168 17.07 22.12 18.20
CA MET A 168 18.45 21.70 17.94
C MET A 168 18.64 20.20 18.07
N GLU A 169 17.68 19.48 18.64
CA GLU A 169 17.83 18.08 19.04
C GLU A 169 17.02 17.11 18.19
N GLY A 170 17.65 15.98 17.86
CA GLY A 170 17.02 14.78 17.32
C GLY A 170 16.05 15.00 16.17
N SER A 171 14.97 14.30 16.22
CA SER A 171 13.90 14.32 15.21
C SER A 171 13.07 15.61 15.17
N SER A 172 13.19 16.47 16.19
CA SER A 172 12.50 17.78 16.24
C SER A 172 13.30 18.90 15.56
N ARG A 173 14.53 18.66 15.14
CA ARG A 173 15.39 19.66 14.51
C ARG A 173 14.68 20.35 13.35
N GLY A 174 14.69 21.67 13.36
CA GLY A 174 14.01 22.52 12.37
C GLY A 174 13.56 23.84 12.99
N THR A 175 13.03 24.70 12.15
CA THR A 175 12.56 26.02 12.57
C THR A 175 11.04 26.01 12.78
N TRP A 176 10.61 26.35 13.99
CA TRP A 176 9.23 26.59 14.37
C TRP A 176 8.93 28.07 14.41
N ASN A 177 7.89 28.51 13.73
CA ASN A 177 7.39 29.87 13.80
C ASN A 177 6.07 29.86 14.57
N LEU A 178 6.11 30.41 15.79
CA LEU A 178 4.95 30.54 16.65
C LEU A 178 4.36 31.95 16.47
N PRO A 179 3.04 32.10 16.28
CA PRO A 179 2.40 33.42 16.18
C PRO A 179 2.45 34.15 17.51
N ALA A 180 2.16 35.44 17.54
CA ALA A 180 1.92 36.16 18.77
C ALA A 180 0.75 35.52 19.55
N GLY A 181 0.79 35.60 20.89
CA GLY A 181 -0.15 34.92 21.77
C GLY A 181 0.29 33.50 22.17
N TRP A 182 1.51 33.08 21.81
CA TRP A 182 2.08 31.87 22.39
C TRP A 182 2.31 32.05 23.89
N ARG A 183 2.21 30.95 24.62
CA ARG A 183 2.44 30.94 26.07
C ARG A 183 3.49 29.89 26.41
N ARG A 184 4.27 30.20 27.44
CA ARG A 184 5.05 29.22 28.17
C ARG A 184 4.38 29.04 29.53
N GLU A 185 3.91 27.86 29.82
CA GLU A 185 3.22 27.52 31.06
C GLU A 185 4.22 27.25 32.20
N THR A 186 3.74 27.25 33.45
CA THR A 186 4.58 26.99 34.63
C THR A 186 5.26 25.62 34.63
N ASP A 187 4.71 24.66 33.91
CA ASP A 187 5.31 23.34 33.71
C ASP A 187 6.41 23.32 32.62
N GLY A 188 6.73 24.48 32.03
CA GLY A 188 7.73 24.65 30.98
C GLY A 188 7.25 24.39 29.59
N ARG A 189 6.01 23.97 29.36
CA ARG A 189 5.48 23.70 28.02
C ARG A 189 5.18 24.97 27.28
N LEU A 190 5.42 24.91 25.94
CA LEU A 190 4.97 25.92 25.00
C LEU A 190 3.56 25.60 24.52
N ARG A 191 2.69 26.61 24.51
CA ARG A 191 1.30 26.51 24.08
C ARG A 191 0.96 27.59 23.08
N VAL A 192 0.27 27.21 22.03
CA VAL A 192 -0.33 28.12 21.06
C VAL A 192 -1.80 27.74 20.88
N GLU A 193 -2.70 28.65 21.24
CA GLU A 193 -4.15 28.41 21.18
C GLU A 193 -4.77 28.87 19.86
N ARG A 194 -4.16 29.85 19.18
CA ARG A 194 -4.71 30.45 17.97
C ARG A 194 -3.61 30.86 17.00
N GLY A 195 -3.84 30.55 15.73
CA GLY A 195 -2.99 30.98 14.63
C GLY A 195 -2.07 29.87 14.12
N PRO A 196 -1.55 30.01 12.90
CA PRO A 196 -0.75 28.95 12.30
C PRO A 196 0.60 28.86 13.00
N VAL A 197 0.84 27.72 13.64
CA VAL A 197 2.17 27.27 14.00
C VAL A 197 2.78 26.67 12.75
N ARG A 198 3.96 27.14 12.35
CA ARG A 198 4.64 26.62 11.17
C ARG A 198 5.96 26.00 11.54
N TRP A 199 6.17 24.78 11.10
CA TRP A 199 7.46 24.12 11.16
C TRP A 199 8.06 23.97 9.77
N GLN A 200 9.36 24.19 9.66
CA GLN A 200 10.12 24.00 8.43
C GLN A 200 11.32 23.10 8.69
N ALA A 201 11.50 22.14 7.83
CA ALA A 201 12.67 21.27 7.88
C ALA A 201 13.96 22.06 7.63
N PRO A 202 15.10 21.65 8.22
CA PRO A 202 16.40 22.22 7.91
C PRO A 202 16.74 21.98 6.43
N THR A 203 17.33 22.98 5.78
CA THR A 203 17.71 22.94 4.35
C THR A 203 19.16 22.49 4.13
N ASP A 204 19.90 22.25 5.20
CA ASP A 204 21.34 21.92 5.21
C ASP A 204 21.65 20.42 5.08
N GLY A 205 20.64 19.57 4.77
CA GLY A 205 20.79 18.14 4.60
C GLY A 205 21.23 17.72 3.18
N PRO A 206 21.84 16.54 3.03
CA PRO A 206 22.34 16.03 1.74
C PRO A 206 21.23 15.66 0.74
N ALA A 207 19.99 15.57 1.18
CA ALA A 207 18.82 15.30 0.35
C ALA A 207 17.63 16.16 0.82
N PRO A 208 16.71 16.56 -0.09
CA PRO A 208 15.51 17.28 0.31
C PRO A 208 14.67 16.41 1.27
N PRO A 209 14.24 16.97 2.41
CA PRO A 209 13.47 16.22 3.40
C PRO A 209 12.13 15.77 2.84
N THR A 210 11.69 14.54 3.16
CA THR A 210 10.37 14.05 2.77
C THR A 210 9.26 14.91 3.38
N LEU A 211 9.39 15.27 4.65
CA LEU A 211 8.54 16.27 5.30
C LEU A 211 9.21 17.64 5.17
N ARG A 212 8.67 18.48 4.30
CA ARG A 212 9.24 19.82 3.99
C ARG A 212 8.76 20.88 4.97
N GLY A 213 7.52 20.78 5.40
CA GLY A 213 6.91 21.74 6.31
C GLY A 213 5.63 21.18 6.91
N MET A 214 5.21 21.83 7.98
CA MET A 214 3.97 21.49 8.66
C MET A 214 3.34 22.77 9.25
N ASP A 215 2.06 22.95 9.04
CA ASP A 215 1.23 23.95 9.69
C ASP A 215 0.31 23.25 10.68
N ALA A 216 0.07 23.89 11.84
CA ALA A 216 -0.93 23.47 12.81
C ALA A 216 -1.71 24.68 13.35
N GLU A 217 -2.97 24.47 13.71
CA GLU A 217 -3.81 25.54 14.28
C GLU A 217 -3.52 25.76 15.75
N ARG A 218 -3.19 24.67 16.47
CA ARG A 218 -2.86 24.68 17.89
C ARG A 218 -1.66 23.79 18.18
N LEU A 219 -0.94 24.13 19.24
CA LEU A 219 0.24 23.41 19.68
C LEU A 219 0.34 23.39 21.20
N TRP A 220 0.67 22.23 21.76
CA TRP A 220 1.21 22.04 23.10
C TRP A 220 2.47 21.20 22.97
N ALA A 221 3.63 21.70 23.36
CA ALA A 221 4.87 20.98 23.20
C ALA A 221 5.85 21.27 24.34
N THR A 222 6.72 20.30 24.62
CA THR A 222 7.91 20.53 25.44
C THR A 222 8.86 21.51 24.74
N PRO A 223 9.73 22.23 25.45
CA PRO A 223 10.61 23.24 24.87
C PRO A 223 11.52 22.75 23.76
N GLY A 224 11.96 21.48 23.82
CA GLY A 224 12.72 20.83 22.76
C GLY A 224 11.87 20.23 21.65
N PHE A 225 10.53 20.35 21.74
CA PHE A 225 9.58 19.69 20.83
C PHE A 225 9.75 18.16 20.75
N GLN A 226 10.30 17.57 21.80
CA GLN A 226 10.45 16.12 21.89
C GLN A 226 9.08 15.44 22.02
N THR A 227 8.20 16.04 22.83
CA THR A 227 6.81 15.63 22.91
C THR A 227 5.91 16.81 22.57
N GLY A 228 4.76 16.52 21.96
CA GLY A 228 3.81 17.56 21.58
C GLY A 228 2.48 17.02 21.14
N HIS A 229 1.48 17.89 21.18
CA HIS A 229 0.15 17.67 20.67
C HIS A 229 -0.19 18.79 19.70
N LEU A 230 -0.61 18.45 18.51
CA LEU A 230 -0.91 19.37 17.41
C LEU A 230 -2.35 19.16 16.95
N GLU A 231 -3.09 20.22 16.73
CA GLU A 231 -4.43 20.19 16.15
C GLU A 231 -4.46 20.93 14.82
N GLY A 232 -5.32 20.48 13.89
CA GLY A 232 -5.49 21.09 12.57
C GLY A 232 -4.23 21.01 11.71
N VAL A 233 -3.60 19.82 11.69
CA VAL A 233 -2.29 19.61 11.06
C VAL A 233 -2.40 19.51 9.54
N LYS A 234 -1.55 20.29 8.85
CA LYS A 234 -1.32 20.21 7.40
C LYS A 234 0.17 20.05 7.16
N ALA A 235 0.58 18.88 6.72
CA ALA A 235 1.97 18.57 6.45
C ALA A 235 2.24 18.53 4.95
N GLN A 236 3.33 19.18 4.51
CA GLN A 236 3.77 19.16 3.13
C GLN A 236 4.90 18.16 2.98
N LEU A 237 4.66 17.15 2.17
CA LEU A 237 5.61 16.10 1.84
C LEU A 237 6.32 16.43 0.53
N SER A 238 7.40 15.71 0.21
CA SER A 238 8.12 15.86 -1.06
C SER A 238 7.27 15.49 -2.27
N ASP A 239 6.33 14.56 -2.11
CA ASP A 239 5.48 13.97 -3.14
C ASP A 239 3.97 14.16 -2.88
N GLY A 240 3.60 15.12 -2.00
CA GLY A 240 2.19 15.37 -1.71
C GLY A 240 1.92 16.16 -0.44
N SER A 241 0.74 16.00 0.11
CA SER A 241 0.30 16.62 1.37
C SER A 241 -0.42 15.62 2.27
N LEU A 242 -0.39 15.88 3.58
CA LEU A 242 -1.12 15.13 4.59
C LEU A 242 -1.89 16.10 5.47
N HIS A 243 -3.15 15.79 5.76
CA HIS A 243 -4.01 16.55 6.65
C HIS A 243 -4.51 15.63 7.77
N ALA A 244 -4.39 16.09 9.01
CA ALA A 244 -4.89 15.36 10.18
C ALA A 244 -5.52 16.35 11.16
N SER A 245 -6.62 15.96 11.82
CA SER A 245 -7.22 16.79 12.85
C SER A 245 -6.35 16.87 14.10
N VAL A 246 -5.63 15.79 14.41
CA VAL A 246 -4.74 15.69 15.57
C VAL A 246 -3.49 14.90 15.21
N ALA A 247 -2.35 15.33 15.74
CA ALA A 247 -1.09 14.59 15.75
C ALA A 247 -0.40 14.68 17.11
N ASP A 248 -0.03 13.53 17.66
CA ASP A 248 0.75 13.42 18.89
C ASP A 248 2.20 13.08 18.55
N LEU A 249 3.12 13.85 19.10
CA LEU A 249 4.55 13.67 18.92
C LEU A 249 5.15 13.04 20.19
N THR A 250 5.96 12.02 20.01
CA THR A 250 6.90 11.51 21.01
C THR A 250 8.33 11.61 20.48
N PRO A 251 9.38 11.34 21.24
CA PRO A 251 10.74 11.33 20.72
C PRO A 251 10.92 10.42 19.50
N ASP A 252 10.23 9.27 19.49
CA ASP A 252 10.44 8.21 18.52
C ASP A 252 9.32 8.08 17.48
N THR A 253 8.12 8.62 17.76
CA THR A 253 6.93 8.38 16.94
C THR A 253 6.09 9.64 16.72
N VAL A 254 5.39 9.64 15.59
CA VAL A 254 4.22 10.50 15.33
C VAL A 254 3.01 9.60 15.27
N THR A 255 1.97 9.92 16.03
CA THR A 255 0.70 9.18 16.05
C THR A 255 -0.44 10.10 15.63
N TRP A 256 -1.30 9.60 14.78
CA TRP A 256 -2.55 10.25 14.38
C TRP A 256 -3.72 9.46 14.98
N PRO A 257 -4.23 9.88 16.15
CA PRO A 257 -5.33 9.15 16.82
C PRO A 257 -6.69 9.35 16.16
N SER A 258 -6.79 10.31 15.26
CA SER A 258 -8.00 10.72 14.54
C SER A 258 -7.86 10.51 13.03
N PRO A 259 -8.95 10.65 12.26
CA PRO A 259 -8.90 10.53 10.81
C PRO A 259 -7.88 11.46 10.17
N LEU A 260 -7.17 10.94 9.20
CA LEU A 260 -6.23 11.67 8.38
C LEU A 260 -6.52 11.43 6.89
N SER A 261 -6.18 12.43 6.08
CA SER A 261 -6.23 12.32 4.61
C SER A 261 -4.88 12.71 4.01
N PHE A 262 -4.61 12.21 2.83
CA PHE A 262 -3.40 12.58 2.09
C PHE A 262 -3.69 12.67 0.59
N GLU A 263 -2.88 13.48 -0.07
CA GLU A 263 -2.85 13.62 -1.52
C GLU A 263 -1.42 13.45 -2.02
N ARG A 264 -1.23 12.65 -3.05
CA ARG A 264 0.07 12.43 -3.69
C ARG A 264 0.11 13.09 -5.07
N ALA A 265 1.32 13.47 -5.49
CA ALA A 265 1.55 14.10 -6.79
C ALA A 265 1.19 13.19 -7.99
N ASP A 266 1.18 11.87 -7.82
CA ASP A 266 0.75 10.89 -8.82
C ASP A 266 -0.78 10.69 -8.89
N GLY A 267 -1.55 11.54 -8.19
CA GLY A 267 -3.02 11.60 -8.25
C GLY A 267 -3.73 10.68 -7.25
N TRP A 268 -3.03 10.04 -6.33
CA TRP A 268 -3.66 9.31 -5.24
C TRP A 268 -4.21 10.24 -4.18
N HIS A 269 -5.48 10.05 -3.83
CA HIS A 269 -6.13 10.64 -2.67
C HIS A 269 -6.48 9.51 -1.71
N GLY A 270 -6.11 9.62 -0.46
CA GLY A 270 -6.35 8.58 0.53
C GLY A 270 -6.84 9.12 1.85
N GLU A 271 -7.50 8.24 2.61
CA GLU A 271 -8.03 8.47 3.94
C GLU A 271 -7.71 7.27 4.84
N ALA A 272 -7.45 7.55 6.11
CA ALA A 272 -7.32 6.52 7.15
C ALA A 272 -7.99 6.99 8.43
N GLN A 273 -8.46 6.05 9.27
CA GLN A 273 -9.08 6.38 10.55
C GLN A 273 -8.07 6.68 11.67
N GLY A 274 -6.80 6.57 11.36
CA GLY A 274 -5.69 6.84 12.23
C GLY A 274 -4.43 6.19 11.70
N GLY A 275 -3.30 6.47 12.34
CA GLY A 275 -2.03 5.90 11.94
C GLY A 275 -0.91 6.23 12.90
N GLN A 276 0.25 5.67 12.59
CA GLN A 276 1.50 5.99 13.29
C GLN A 276 2.69 5.84 12.35
N ALA A 277 3.73 6.58 12.63
CA ALA A 277 5.00 6.46 11.94
C ALA A 277 6.17 6.65 12.92
N PRO A 278 7.31 6.00 12.73
CA PRO A 278 8.54 6.41 13.38
C PRO A 278 8.82 7.86 13.03
N ARG A 279 9.20 8.66 14.01
CA ARG A 279 9.55 10.05 13.79
C ARG A 279 10.86 10.13 13.00
N PRO A 280 10.87 10.72 11.80
CA PRO A 280 12.08 10.75 10.99
C PRO A 280 13.12 11.65 11.63
N LEU A 281 14.38 11.26 11.58
CA LEU A 281 15.50 12.17 11.86
C LEU A 281 15.51 13.30 10.83
N PRO A 282 16.04 14.48 11.17
CA PRO A 282 16.16 15.60 10.24
C PRO A 282 16.90 15.19 8.97
N GLY A 283 16.29 15.44 7.81
CA GLY A 283 16.83 15.03 6.51
C GLY A 283 16.62 13.55 6.15
N ALA A 284 16.02 12.74 7.03
CA ALA A 284 15.62 11.37 6.72
C ALA A 284 14.19 11.33 6.16
N THR A 285 13.94 10.34 5.32
CA THR A 285 12.59 10.02 4.82
C THR A 285 11.80 9.23 5.86
N PHE A 286 10.48 9.34 5.85
CA PHE A 286 9.65 8.34 6.54
C PHE A 286 10.01 6.97 6.00
N GLN A 287 10.47 6.09 6.89
CA GLN A 287 10.82 4.71 6.53
C GLN A 287 9.58 3.82 6.48
N GLN A 288 8.57 4.17 7.28
CA GLN A 288 7.36 3.41 7.42
C GLN A 288 6.22 4.30 7.92
N VAL A 289 5.01 4.07 7.42
CA VAL A 289 3.77 4.66 7.95
C VAL A 289 2.74 3.54 8.06
N ASP A 290 2.25 3.30 9.26
CA ASP A 290 1.17 2.34 9.52
C ASP A 290 -0.17 3.08 9.59
N LEU A 291 -1.16 2.65 8.81
CA LEU A 291 -2.47 3.26 8.67
C LEU A 291 -3.57 2.24 9.03
N LYS A 292 -4.64 2.71 9.68
CA LYS A 292 -5.80 1.89 10.07
C LYS A 292 -7.00 2.25 9.21
N ARG A 293 -7.74 1.23 8.72
CA ARG A 293 -8.93 1.39 7.87
C ARG A 293 -8.65 2.33 6.71
N PHE A 294 -7.67 1.95 5.94
CA PHE A 294 -7.14 2.72 4.84
C PHE A 294 -8.03 2.60 3.60
N LYS A 295 -8.30 3.74 2.96
CA LYS A 295 -8.95 3.84 1.66
C LYS A 295 -8.15 4.81 0.79
N ALA A 296 -7.98 4.48 -0.47
CA ALA A 296 -7.37 5.38 -1.44
C ALA A 296 -8.05 5.27 -2.79
N ARG A 297 -8.01 6.34 -3.57
CA ARG A 297 -8.56 6.41 -4.92
C ARG A 297 -7.66 7.23 -5.82
N ARG A 298 -7.68 6.91 -7.10
CA ARG A 298 -6.97 7.66 -8.13
C ARG A 298 -7.77 7.65 -9.42
N THR A 299 -7.85 8.79 -10.09
CA THR A 299 -8.46 8.90 -11.42
C THR A 299 -7.48 8.42 -12.48
N LEU A 300 -7.89 7.45 -13.30
CA LEU A 300 -7.14 6.93 -14.44
C LEU A 300 -7.91 7.16 -15.73
N PRO A 301 -7.25 7.14 -16.90
CA PRO A 301 -7.96 7.03 -18.17
C PRO A 301 -8.86 5.78 -18.16
N GLY A 302 -10.17 5.99 -18.25
CA GLY A 302 -11.18 4.92 -18.23
C GLY A 302 -11.89 4.69 -16.90
N GLY A 303 -11.62 5.47 -15.86
CA GLY A 303 -12.37 5.43 -14.60
C GLY A 303 -11.51 5.58 -13.35
N GLU A 304 -12.11 5.37 -12.21
CA GLU A 304 -11.45 5.52 -10.90
C GLU A 304 -10.89 4.17 -10.41
N GLU A 305 -9.62 4.16 -10.06
CA GLU A 305 -8.98 3.07 -9.30
C GLU A 305 -9.24 3.29 -7.81
N GLN A 306 -9.63 2.24 -7.09
CA GLN A 306 -9.97 2.29 -5.67
C GLN A 306 -9.24 1.18 -4.92
N LEU A 307 -8.81 1.49 -3.70
CA LEU A 307 -8.14 0.57 -2.79
C LEU A 307 -8.73 0.73 -1.40
N SER A 308 -9.06 -0.36 -0.73
CA SER A 308 -9.49 -0.36 0.67
C SER A 308 -8.95 -1.56 1.43
N THR A 309 -8.66 -1.37 2.73
CA THR A 309 -8.11 -2.40 3.62
C THR A 309 -8.30 -2.03 5.08
N ASP A 310 -8.25 -3.02 5.97
CA ASP A 310 -8.28 -2.78 7.42
C ASP A 310 -6.97 -2.19 7.95
N GLY A 311 -5.83 -2.56 7.35
CA GLY A 311 -4.50 -2.05 7.70
C GLY A 311 -3.61 -1.85 6.47
N ALA A 312 -2.87 -0.75 6.44
CA ALA A 312 -1.87 -0.49 5.42
C ALA A 312 -0.55 -0.08 6.05
N ARG A 313 0.54 -0.62 5.55
CA ARG A 313 1.90 -0.17 5.85
C ARG A 313 2.54 0.34 4.57
N TRP A 314 2.81 1.62 4.57
CA TRP A 314 3.59 2.24 3.50
C TRP A 314 5.07 2.24 3.85
N THR A 315 5.90 1.98 2.86
CA THR A 315 7.37 2.15 2.88
C THR A 315 7.82 2.78 1.57
N PRO A 316 9.04 3.29 1.46
CA PRO A 316 9.57 3.79 0.18
C PRO A 316 9.56 2.75 -0.95
N ALA A 317 9.59 1.46 -0.64
CA ALA A 317 9.52 0.38 -1.63
C ALA A 317 8.09 0.11 -2.13
N GLY A 318 7.05 0.50 -1.36
CA GLY A 318 5.65 0.30 -1.72
C GLY A 318 4.72 0.12 -0.53
N LEU A 319 3.61 -0.58 -0.77
CA LEU A 319 2.54 -0.79 0.20
C LEU A 319 2.38 -2.25 0.57
N ARG A 320 2.20 -2.52 1.86
CA ARG A 320 1.70 -3.79 2.39
C ARG A 320 0.31 -3.55 2.96
N LEU A 321 -0.67 -4.27 2.44
CA LEU A 321 -2.08 -4.16 2.81
C LEU A 321 -2.51 -5.45 3.50
N GLU A 322 -3.22 -5.35 4.62
CA GLU A 322 -3.62 -6.49 5.44
C GLU A 322 -5.07 -6.34 5.91
N GLY A 323 -5.81 -7.45 5.90
CA GLY A 323 -7.22 -7.54 6.28
C GLY A 323 -8.16 -6.95 5.23
N ASN A 324 -9.06 -7.78 4.69
CA ASN A 324 -10.12 -7.39 3.76
C ASN A 324 -9.70 -6.44 2.62
N VAL A 325 -8.55 -6.75 2.00
CA VAL A 325 -8.04 -5.91 0.90
C VAL A 325 -8.97 -6.04 -0.30
N ILE A 326 -9.45 -4.90 -0.80
CA ILE A 326 -10.19 -4.76 -2.04
C ILE A 326 -9.45 -3.75 -2.91
N TRP A 327 -9.01 -4.19 -4.06
CA TRP A 327 -8.40 -3.34 -5.08
C TRP A 327 -9.19 -3.44 -6.36
N ASP A 328 -9.74 -2.33 -6.80
CA ASP A 328 -10.66 -2.21 -7.92
C ASP A 328 -10.09 -1.25 -8.97
N GLN A 329 -9.88 -1.74 -10.18
CA GLN A 329 -9.32 -0.98 -11.31
C GLN A 329 -10.28 -0.94 -12.49
N PRO A 330 -10.37 0.19 -13.22
CA PRO A 330 -11.04 0.22 -14.51
C PRO A 330 -10.25 -0.59 -15.54
N ALA A 331 -10.93 -1.45 -16.29
CA ALA A 331 -10.36 -2.31 -17.32
C ALA A 331 -11.26 -2.37 -18.54
N GLU A 332 -11.02 -1.49 -19.53
CA GLU A 332 -11.64 -1.52 -20.87
C GLU A 332 -13.17 -1.75 -20.88
N GLY A 333 -13.89 -0.89 -20.16
CA GLY A 333 -15.35 -0.98 -20.01
C GLY A 333 -15.83 -1.98 -18.95
N GLN A 334 -14.93 -2.67 -18.28
CA GLN A 334 -15.20 -3.55 -17.13
C GLN A 334 -14.37 -3.11 -15.93
N ARG A 335 -14.65 -3.66 -14.79
CA ARG A 335 -13.82 -3.47 -13.58
C ARG A 335 -13.09 -4.75 -13.26
N LEU A 336 -11.80 -4.64 -13.01
CA LEU A 336 -10.96 -5.73 -12.49
C LEU A 336 -10.84 -5.53 -10.99
N MET A 337 -11.41 -6.45 -10.20
CA MET A 337 -11.39 -6.38 -8.75
C MET A 337 -10.56 -7.54 -8.19
N LEU A 338 -9.62 -7.21 -7.34
CA LEU A 338 -8.81 -8.17 -6.57
C LEU A 338 -9.22 -8.09 -5.10
N ARG A 339 -9.54 -9.23 -4.50
CA ARG A 339 -9.81 -9.38 -3.06
C ARG A 339 -8.84 -10.38 -2.47
N ALA A 340 -8.23 -10.04 -1.34
CA ALA A 340 -7.31 -10.93 -0.64
C ALA A 340 -7.17 -10.54 0.83
N PRO A 341 -6.75 -11.46 1.71
CA PRO A 341 -6.36 -11.12 3.08
C PRO A 341 -5.10 -10.25 3.16
N ARG A 342 -4.19 -10.41 2.18
CA ARG A 342 -2.95 -9.65 2.08
C ARG A 342 -2.65 -9.29 0.63
N VAL A 343 -2.19 -8.06 0.42
CA VAL A 343 -1.66 -7.60 -0.87
C VAL A 343 -0.38 -6.80 -0.65
N LEU A 344 0.63 -7.10 -1.44
CA LEU A 344 1.89 -6.36 -1.51
C LEU A 344 1.92 -5.60 -2.84
N LEU A 345 2.16 -4.29 -2.79
CA LEU A 345 2.33 -3.44 -3.96
C LEU A 345 3.77 -2.92 -3.99
N ARG A 346 4.54 -3.23 -5.03
CA ARG A 346 5.89 -2.73 -5.15
C ARG A 346 5.95 -1.54 -6.11
N GLU A 347 6.36 -0.39 -5.61
CA GLU A 347 6.46 0.86 -6.38
C GLU A 347 7.91 1.22 -6.74
N ALA A 348 8.86 0.83 -5.89
CA ALA A 348 10.28 1.10 -6.09
C ALA A 348 11.17 -0.07 -5.60
N PRO A 349 12.44 -0.13 -5.99
CA PRO A 349 13.40 -1.04 -5.39
C PRO A 349 13.57 -0.76 -3.89
N GLY A 350 13.64 -1.79 -3.06
CA GLY A 350 13.82 -1.67 -1.61
C GLY A 350 13.82 -3.04 -0.93
N LYS A 351 14.31 -3.10 0.30
CA LYS A 351 14.42 -4.35 1.08
C LYS A 351 13.15 -4.73 1.84
N ASP A 352 12.21 -3.80 1.97
CA ASP A 352 10.99 -3.97 2.79
C ASP A 352 9.93 -4.87 2.16
N LEU A 353 10.08 -5.16 0.86
CA LEU A 353 9.23 -6.07 0.10
C LEU A 353 10.08 -7.19 -0.52
N PRO A 354 9.50 -8.39 -0.76
CA PRO A 354 10.22 -9.51 -1.34
C PRO A 354 10.90 -9.13 -2.66
N GLU A 355 12.18 -9.44 -2.83
CA GLU A 355 12.92 -9.16 -4.07
C GLU A 355 12.30 -9.87 -5.29
N SER A 356 11.62 -10.99 -5.07
CA SER A 356 10.89 -11.74 -6.09
C SER A 356 9.67 -11.00 -6.66
N LEU A 357 9.17 -9.95 -5.99
CA LEU A 357 8.06 -9.12 -6.47
C LEU A 357 8.62 -7.99 -7.35
N PRO A 358 8.38 -7.97 -8.67
CA PRO A 358 8.90 -6.93 -9.55
C PRO A 358 8.26 -5.55 -9.26
N VAL A 359 8.98 -4.48 -9.57
CA VAL A 359 8.44 -3.11 -9.50
C VAL A 359 7.25 -2.95 -10.46
N GLY A 360 6.19 -2.30 -10.01
CA GLY A 360 4.95 -2.13 -10.78
C GLY A 360 3.96 -3.29 -10.65
N PHE A 361 4.28 -4.30 -9.84
CA PHE A 361 3.41 -5.45 -9.60
C PHE A 361 2.72 -5.39 -8.22
N ALA A 362 1.54 -6.02 -8.19
CA ALA A 362 0.83 -6.36 -6.98
C ALA A 362 0.82 -7.87 -6.79
N GLU A 363 1.03 -8.32 -5.59
CA GLU A 363 0.97 -9.71 -5.19
C GLU A 363 -0.10 -9.89 -4.10
N ALA A 364 -1.11 -10.69 -4.39
CA ALA A 364 -2.16 -11.07 -3.44
C ALA A 364 -1.93 -12.47 -2.93
N GLU A 365 -2.02 -12.67 -1.62
CA GLU A 365 -1.77 -13.93 -0.94
C GLU A 365 -2.98 -14.34 -0.07
N GLY A 366 -3.14 -15.65 0.16
CA GLY A 366 -4.12 -16.22 1.08
C GLY A 366 -5.53 -16.29 0.50
N GLN A 367 -5.76 -17.18 -0.49
CA GLN A 367 -7.05 -17.37 -1.17
C GLN A 367 -7.55 -16.08 -1.84
N ALA A 368 -6.71 -15.50 -2.64
CA ALA A 368 -7.03 -14.31 -3.40
C ALA A 368 -8.08 -14.61 -4.48
N LEU A 369 -9.00 -13.67 -4.70
CA LEU A 369 -10.07 -13.71 -5.68
C LEU A 369 -9.94 -12.54 -6.65
N LEU A 370 -9.81 -12.86 -7.93
CA LEU A 370 -9.81 -11.90 -9.04
C LEU A 370 -11.15 -11.98 -9.75
N THR A 371 -11.82 -10.85 -9.98
CA THR A 371 -13.13 -10.80 -10.66
C THR A 371 -13.14 -9.74 -11.75
N TRP A 372 -13.80 -10.02 -12.87
CA TRP A 372 -14.10 -9.06 -13.94
C TRP A 372 -15.40 -9.44 -14.66
N GLY A 373 -16.31 -8.50 -14.77
CA GLY A 373 -17.65 -8.76 -15.26
C GLY A 373 -18.32 -9.86 -14.42
N ARG A 374 -18.78 -10.94 -15.09
CA ARG A 374 -19.38 -12.12 -14.44
C ARG A 374 -18.39 -13.28 -14.21
N ARG A 375 -17.10 -13.02 -14.30
CA ARG A 375 -16.04 -14.01 -14.20
C ARG A 375 -15.26 -13.82 -12.94
N SER A 376 -14.78 -14.94 -12.41
CA SER A 376 -13.91 -14.95 -11.24
C SER A 376 -12.88 -16.06 -11.32
N LEU A 377 -11.70 -15.78 -10.76
CA LEU A 377 -10.61 -16.73 -10.55
C LEU A 377 -10.14 -16.64 -9.11
N SER A 378 -9.96 -17.76 -8.44
CA SER A 378 -9.35 -17.82 -7.12
C SER A 378 -8.09 -18.67 -7.14
N SER A 379 -7.12 -18.27 -6.32
CA SER A 379 -5.82 -18.93 -6.20
C SER A 379 -5.19 -18.58 -4.86
N PRO A 380 -4.31 -19.43 -4.31
CA PRO A 380 -3.54 -19.09 -3.12
C PRO A 380 -2.67 -17.85 -3.31
N ARG A 381 -2.23 -17.59 -4.54
CA ARG A 381 -1.37 -16.45 -4.88
C ARG A 381 -1.69 -15.91 -6.27
N ILE A 382 -1.92 -14.61 -6.35
CA ILE A 382 -2.19 -13.88 -7.59
C ILE A 382 -1.18 -12.76 -7.74
N LEU A 383 -0.47 -12.73 -8.85
CA LEU A 383 0.43 -11.64 -9.24
C LEU A 383 -0.26 -10.83 -10.34
N VAL A 384 -0.37 -9.51 -10.17
CA VAL A 384 -0.97 -8.59 -11.15
C VAL A 384 0.04 -7.53 -11.55
N GLU A 385 0.28 -7.37 -12.82
CA GLU A 385 1.03 -6.24 -13.39
C GLU A 385 0.08 -5.04 -13.52
N ARG A 386 0.34 -3.96 -12.78
CA ARG A 386 -0.59 -2.82 -12.68
C ARG A 386 -0.81 -2.08 -13.99
N ALA A 387 0.24 -1.93 -14.81
CA ALA A 387 0.20 -1.17 -16.05
C ALA A 387 -0.57 -1.91 -17.16
N SER A 388 -0.22 -3.19 -17.39
CA SER A 388 -0.81 -4.03 -18.45
C SER A 388 -2.07 -4.76 -18.01
N ARG A 389 -2.36 -4.81 -16.68
CA ARG A 389 -3.45 -5.59 -16.08
C ARG A 389 -3.36 -7.08 -16.35
N ARG A 390 -2.17 -7.56 -16.72
CA ARG A 390 -1.87 -8.98 -16.84
C ARG A 390 -1.73 -9.60 -15.47
N TRP A 391 -2.15 -10.84 -15.38
CA TRP A 391 -2.11 -11.56 -14.11
C TRP A 391 -1.58 -12.98 -14.28
N LYS A 392 -1.01 -13.50 -13.21
CA LYS A 392 -0.56 -14.88 -13.06
C LYS A 392 -1.08 -15.43 -11.74
N LEU A 393 -1.65 -16.63 -11.78
CA LEU A 393 -2.21 -17.34 -10.63
C LEU A 393 -1.44 -18.64 -10.41
N GLN A 394 -1.11 -18.92 -9.16
CA GLN A 394 -0.53 -20.20 -8.77
C GLN A 394 -1.60 -21.28 -8.64
N SER A 395 -1.16 -22.55 -8.87
CA SER A 395 -1.97 -23.75 -8.61
C SER A 395 -2.33 -23.89 -7.12
N PRO A 396 -3.54 -24.37 -6.79
CA PRO A 396 -4.66 -24.64 -7.68
C PRO A 396 -5.43 -23.38 -8.04
N VAL A 397 -5.97 -23.34 -9.26
CA VAL A 397 -6.86 -22.28 -9.73
C VAL A 397 -8.28 -22.82 -9.79
N LEU A 398 -9.22 -22.11 -9.16
CA LEU A 398 -10.65 -22.32 -9.28
C LEU A 398 -11.27 -21.12 -9.96
N GLY A 399 -12.25 -21.34 -10.83
CA GLY A 399 -12.87 -20.25 -11.54
C GLY A 399 -14.33 -20.46 -11.84
N ARG A 400 -15.00 -19.35 -12.14
CA ARG A 400 -16.39 -19.29 -12.58
C ARG A 400 -16.51 -18.32 -13.74
N SER A 401 -17.30 -18.68 -14.73
CA SER A 401 -17.73 -17.84 -15.83
C SER A 401 -19.25 -17.86 -15.98
N GLU A 402 -19.75 -17.18 -16.99
CA GLU A 402 -21.17 -17.22 -17.35
C GLU A 402 -21.63 -18.63 -17.77
N ASP A 403 -20.71 -19.41 -18.34
CA ASP A 403 -21.00 -20.73 -18.90
C ASP A 403 -20.84 -21.88 -17.91
N GLY A 404 -20.04 -21.72 -16.85
CA GLY A 404 -19.73 -22.81 -15.93
C GLY A 404 -18.64 -22.49 -14.93
N THR A 405 -18.25 -23.53 -14.20
CA THR A 405 -17.12 -23.52 -13.27
C THR A 405 -15.94 -24.28 -13.85
N PHE A 406 -14.73 -23.93 -13.48
CA PHE A 406 -13.54 -24.63 -13.91
C PHE A 406 -12.48 -24.69 -12.82
N SER A 407 -11.64 -25.70 -12.92
CA SER A 407 -10.47 -25.87 -12.06
C SER A 407 -9.27 -26.27 -12.91
N GLY A 408 -8.08 -25.93 -12.42
CA GLY A 408 -6.85 -26.27 -13.12
C GLY A 408 -5.60 -26.02 -12.31
N GLY A 409 -4.46 -26.10 -12.96
CA GLY A 409 -3.16 -25.81 -12.41
C GLY A 409 -2.92 -24.32 -12.29
N ALA A 410 -1.89 -23.80 -12.94
CA ALA A 410 -1.61 -22.37 -12.99
C ALA A 410 -2.42 -21.67 -14.09
N ALA A 411 -2.69 -20.37 -13.89
CA ALA A 411 -3.36 -19.56 -14.90
C ALA A 411 -2.61 -18.26 -15.16
N GLN A 412 -2.74 -17.72 -16.38
CA GLN A 412 -2.17 -16.42 -16.74
C GLN A 412 -3.00 -15.76 -17.85
N GLY A 413 -2.94 -14.44 -17.92
CA GLY A 413 -3.63 -13.70 -18.97
C GLY A 413 -4.02 -12.28 -18.57
N ASP A 414 -5.04 -11.80 -19.25
CA ASP A 414 -5.70 -10.53 -19.04
C ASP A 414 -7.24 -10.72 -19.16
N PRO A 415 -8.07 -9.69 -18.96
CA PRO A 415 -9.53 -9.84 -19.05
C PRO A 415 -10.06 -10.33 -20.41
N ARG A 416 -9.31 -10.21 -21.50
CA ARG A 416 -9.69 -10.64 -22.85
C ARG A 416 -9.23 -12.04 -23.20
N THR A 417 -8.00 -12.36 -22.82
CA THR A 417 -7.38 -13.64 -23.18
C THR A 417 -6.67 -14.23 -21.98
N TRP A 418 -7.00 -15.44 -21.63
CA TRP A 418 -6.36 -16.13 -20.53
C TRP A 418 -6.21 -17.62 -20.77
N THR A 419 -5.26 -18.20 -20.10
CA THR A 419 -4.87 -19.60 -20.20
C THR A 419 -4.81 -20.24 -18.82
N ILE A 420 -5.30 -21.47 -18.70
CA ILE A 420 -5.08 -22.37 -17.55
C ILE A 420 -4.28 -23.55 -18.01
N GLU A 421 -3.23 -23.88 -17.30
CA GLU A 421 -2.34 -25.02 -17.58
C GLU A 421 -2.46 -26.09 -16.47
N GLY A 422 -2.12 -27.34 -16.81
CA GLY A 422 -2.25 -28.50 -15.95
C GLY A 422 -3.56 -29.25 -16.16
N PRO A 423 -3.94 -30.19 -15.30
CA PRO A 423 -5.20 -30.90 -15.41
C PRO A 423 -6.36 -29.91 -15.27
N VAL A 424 -7.02 -29.61 -16.39
CA VAL A 424 -8.17 -28.70 -16.43
C VAL A 424 -9.46 -29.51 -16.44
N GLN A 425 -10.40 -29.11 -15.59
CA GLN A 425 -11.77 -29.58 -15.60
C GLN A 425 -12.72 -28.38 -15.69
N VAL A 426 -13.68 -28.43 -16.61
CA VAL A 426 -14.76 -27.46 -16.77
C VAL A 426 -16.09 -28.17 -16.58
N ASN A 427 -16.97 -27.63 -15.72
CA ASN A 427 -18.34 -28.10 -15.54
C ASN A 427 -19.29 -27.01 -16.04
N LEU A 428 -20.09 -27.31 -17.05
CA LEU A 428 -20.98 -26.33 -17.69
C LEU A 428 -22.33 -26.27 -16.99
N PHE A 429 -22.92 -25.08 -16.85
CA PHE A 429 -24.25 -24.91 -16.29
C PHE A 429 -25.35 -25.49 -17.17
N THR A 430 -25.12 -25.59 -18.50
CA THR A 430 -26.02 -26.25 -19.45
C THR A 430 -25.93 -27.79 -19.39
N GLY A 431 -25.17 -28.35 -18.47
CA GLY A 431 -24.87 -29.77 -18.34
C GLY A 431 -23.69 -30.17 -19.23
N GLY A 432 -22.90 -31.09 -18.70
CA GLY A 432 -21.71 -31.60 -19.34
C GLY A 432 -20.42 -31.08 -18.72
N SER A 433 -19.31 -31.73 -19.10
CA SER A 433 -17.98 -31.38 -18.61
C SER A 433 -16.91 -31.52 -19.71
N LEU A 434 -15.88 -30.71 -19.58
CA LEU A 434 -14.67 -30.75 -20.40
C LEU A 434 -13.48 -31.11 -19.51
N ARG A 435 -12.56 -31.94 -20.00
CA ARG A 435 -11.31 -32.27 -19.32
C ARG A 435 -10.15 -32.23 -20.32
N GLY A 436 -9.02 -31.64 -19.90
CA GLY A 436 -7.84 -31.54 -20.75
C GLY A 436 -6.60 -31.13 -19.98
N ALA A 437 -5.52 -30.86 -20.70
CA ALA A 437 -4.25 -30.43 -20.12
C ALA A 437 -4.06 -28.92 -20.15
N LYS A 438 -4.73 -28.21 -21.07
CA LYS A 438 -4.65 -26.77 -21.21
C LYS A 438 -5.96 -26.20 -21.73
N LEU A 439 -6.43 -25.13 -21.12
CA LEU A 439 -7.59 -24.33 -21.55
C LEU A 439 -7.11 -22.94 -21.93
N VAL A 440 -7.50 -22.48 -23.11
CA VAL A 440 -7.35 -21.09 -23.56
C VAL A 440 -8.74 -20.53 -23.76
N TRP A 441 -9.00 -19.36 -23.20
CA TRP A 441 -10.20 -18.58 -23.45
C TRP A 441 -9.85 -17.30 -24.21
N GLU A 442 -10.52 -17.05 -25.31
CA GLU A 442 -10.31 -15.89 -26.17
C GLU A 442 -11.65 -15.53 -26.83
N GLU A 443 -12.12 -14.30 -26.67
CA GLU A 443 -13.33 -13.78 -27.32
C GLU A 443 -14.55 -14.72 -27.27
N ALA A 444 -14.85 -15.28 -26.12
CA ALA A 444 -15.95 -16.24 -25.90
C ALA A 444 -15.74 -17.63 -26.56
N VAL A 445 -14.55 -17.91 -27.08
CA VAL A 445 -14.15 -19.23 -27.54
C VAL A 445 -13.30 -19.92 -26.50
N TRP A 446 -13.67 -21.13 -26.17
CA TRP A 446 -12.90 -22.00 -25.29
C TRP A 446 -12.12 -22.99 -26.17
N THR A 447 -10.82 -22.99 -26.07
CA THR A 447 -9.96 -23.99 -26.71
C THR A 447 -9.36 -24.88 -25.65
N LEU A 448 -9.74 -26.16 -25.65
CA LEU A 448 -9.21 -27.16 -24.75
C LEU A 448 -8.29 -28.10 -25.52
N THR A 449 -7.09 -28.34 -25.02
CA THR A 449 -6.13 -29.29 -25.58
C THR A 449 -5.77 -30.35 -24.55
N GLY A 450 -5.47 -31.59 -25.03
CA GLY A 450 -5.09 -32.69 -24.16
C GLY A 450 -4.70 -33.94 -24.93
N ARG A 451 -4.30 -35.00 -24.22
CA ARG A 451 -3.97 -36.29 -24.81
C ARG A 451 -4.72 -37.43 -24.12
N PRO A 452 -6.05 -37.57 -24.39
CA PRO A 452 -6.95 -36.69 -25.15
C PRO A 452 -7.58 -35.59 -24.30
N ALA A 453 -8.10 -34.52 -24.95
CA ALA A 453 -9.11 -33.66 -24.38
C ALA A 453 -10.47 -34.38 -24.50
N ALA A 454 -11.31 -34.25 -23.47
CA ALA A 454 -12.58 -34.98 -23.39
C ALA A 454 -13.77 -34.03 -23.16
N TRP A 455 -14.88 -34.35 -23.84
CA TRP A 455 -16.20 -33.78 -23.67
C TRP A 455 -17.16 -34.84 -23.19
N ASN A 456 -17.86 -34.59 -22.09
CA ASN A 456 -18.89 -35.52 -21.55
C ASN A 456 -20.18 -34.73 -21.33
N ARG A 457 -21.28 -35.21 -21.87
CA ARG A 457 -22.62 -34.65 -21.67
C ARG A 457 -23.66 -35.76 -21.62
N LEU A 458 -24.25 -36.00 -20.44
CA LEU A 458 -25.17 -37.09 -20.23
C LEU A 458 -24.63 -38.44 -20.75
N ARG A 459 -25.18 -38.94 -21.87
CA ARG A 459 -24.82 -40.19 -22.53
C ARG A 459 -23.85 -40.03 -23.69
N GLU A 460 -23.28 -38.87 -23.85
CA GLU A 460 -22.31 -38.51 -24.89
C GLU A 460 -20.91 -38.39 -24.29
N ARG A 461 -19.95 -39.13 -24.80
CA ARG A 461 -18.53 -39.09 -24.44
C ARG A 461 -17.71 -38.94 -25.71
N LEU A 462 -17.20 -37.74 -25.93
CA LEU A 462 -16.40 -37.42 -27.12
C LEU A 462 -15.00 -36.99 -26.68
N SER A 463 -14.00 -37.30 -27.48
CA SER A 463 -12.62 -36.92 -27.17
C SER A 463 -11.84 -36.65 -28.47
N GLY A 464 -10.80 -35.83 -28.33
CA GLY A 464 -9.87 -35.52 -29.43
C GLY A 464 -8.66 -34.78 -28.91
N PRO A 465 -7.63 -34.50 -29.72
CA PRO A 465 -6.46 -33.75 -29.29
C PRO A 465 -6.81 -32.30 -28.90
N ARG A 466 -7.82 -31.73 -29.60
CA ARG A 466 -8.27 -30.36 -29.45
C ARG A 466 -9.80 -30.26 -29.52
N ILE A 467 -10.36 -29.49 -28.62
CA ILE A 467 -11.79 -29.18 -28.54
C ILE A 467 -11.96 -27.67 -28.58
N LEU A 468 -12.79 -27.16 -29.48
CA LEU A 468 -13.23 -25.76 -29.52
C LEU A 468 -14.69 -25.71 -29.09
N ARG A 469 -15.03 -24.78 -28.19
CA ARG A 469 -16.40 -24.53 -27.78
C ARG A 469 -16.75 -23.06 -27.96
N ARG A 470 -17.87 -22.79 -28.63
CA ARG A 470 -18.46 -21.46 -28.78
C ARG A 470 -19.96 -21.56 -28.52
N GLY A 471 -20.43 -21.06 -27.38
CA GLY A 471 -21.80 -21.30 -26.94
C GLY A 471 -22.10 -22.78 -26.77
N ASP A 472 -23.14 -23.29 -27.45
CA ASP A 472 -23.49 -24.72 -27.45
C ASP A 472 -22.76 -25.56 -28.50
N LEU A 473 -22.04 -24.93 -29.41
CA LEU A 473 -21.27 -25.58 -30.45
C LEU A 473 -19.95 -26.09 -29.91
N VAL A 474 -19.72 -27.39 -30.02
CA VAL A 474 -18.46 -28.07 -29.67
C VAL A 474 -17.85 -28.67 -30.94
N THR A 475 -16.65 -28.29 -31.30
CA THR A 475 -15.95 -28.70 -32.49
C THR A 475 -14.66 -29.45 -32.15
N PHE A 476 -14.38 -30.52 -32.89
CA PHE A 476 -13.18 -31.35 -32.84
C PHE A 476 -12.43 -31.22 -34.17
N PRO A 477 -11.51 -30.27 -34.32
CA PRO A 477 -10.89 -29.96 -35.61
C PRO A 477 -9.79 -30.94 -36.04
N GLU A 478 -9.23 -31.70 -35.10
CA GLU A 478 -8.00 -32.51 -35.27
C GLU A 478 -8.22 -33.99 -34.91
N GLY A 479 -9.43 -34.48 -35.06
CA GLY A 479 -9.82 -35.85 -34.75
C GLY A 479 -10.86 -35.94 -33.66
N LEU A 480 -11.78 -36.89 -33.81
CA LEU A 480 -12.79 -37.22 -32.84
C LEU A 480 -12.84 -38.73 -32.65
N ASN A 481 -12.83 -39.16 -31.40
CA ASN A 481 -13.25 -40.48 -30.96
C ASN A 481 -14.38 -40.31 -29.94
N GLY A 482 -15.38 -41.18 -29.99
CA GLY A 482 -16.50 -41.01 -29.08
C GLY A 482 -17.34 -42.24 -28.90
N THR A 483 -18.19 -42.17 -27.86
CA THR A 483 -19.20 -43.15 -27.54
C THR A 483 -20.50 -42.44 -27.27
N LEU A 484 -21.57 -42.89 -27.90
CA LEU A 484 -22.93 -42.42 -27.70
C LEU A 484 -23.81 -43.62 -27.30
N ALA A 485 -24.71 -43.40 -26.36
CA ALA A 485 -25.68 -44.44 -26.08
C ALA A 485 -26.74 -44.55 -27.17
N ALA A 486 -27.00 -45.73 -27.67
CA ALA A 486 -28.11 -46.06 -28.58
C ALA A 486 -29.06 -47.04 -27.90
N ALA A 487 -30.23 -47.25 -28.49
CA ALA A 487 -31.24 -48.15 -27.95
C ALA A 487 -30.78 -49.62 -27.87
N ASP A 488 -29.88 -50.03 -28.77
CA ASP A 488 -29.32 -51.37 -28.91
C ASP A 488 -27.92 -51.52 -28.29
N GLY A 489 -27.39 -50.52 -27.59
CA GLY A 489 -26.06 -50.51 -26.98
C GLY A 489 -25.27 -49.24 -27.31
N ASP A 490 -23.96 -49.27 -27.10
CA ASP A 490 -23.13 -48.12 -27.35
C ASP A 490 -22.73 -48.03 -28.83
N LEU A 491 -22.81 -46.81 -29.40
CA LEU A 491 -22.31 -46.42 -30.70
C LEU A 491 -20.92 -45.79 -30.56
N PHE A 492 -19.90 -46.44 -31.06
CA PHE A 492 -18.54 -45.92 -31.13
C PHE A 492 -18.35 -45.10 -32.42
N LEU A 493 -17.70 -43.95 -32.30
CA LEU A 493 -17.45 -43.00 -33.38
C LEU A 493 -15.97 -42.70 -33.51
N ARG A 494 -15.50 -42.60 -34.74
CA ARG A 494 -14.16 -42.10 -35.08
C ARG A 494 -14.23 -41.27 -36.35
N ALA A 495 -13.57 -40.12 -36.38
CA ALA A 495 -13.51 -39.25 -37.56
C ALA A 495 -12.29 -38.33 -37.49
N GLU A 496 -11.86 -37.76 -38.62
CA GLU A 496 -10.83 -36.73 -38.66
C GLU A 496 -11.33 -35.39 -38.09
N ARG A 497 -12.64 -35.12 -38.21
CA ARG A 497 -13.29 -33.92 -37.69
C ARG A 497 -14.67 -34.24 -37.18
N GLY A 498 -15.08 -33.49 -36.12
CA GLY A 498 -16.42 -33.63 -35.58
C GLY A 498 -16.98 -32.33 -35.05
N GLN A 499 -18.29 -32.25 -34.98
CA GLN A 499 -19.03 -31.12 -34.46
C GLN A 499 -20.27 -31.63 -33.70
N SER A 500 -20.46 -31.18 -32.48
CA SER A 500 -21.68 -31.44 -31.66
C SER A 500 -22.40 -30.15 -31.42
N GLU A 501 -23.65 -30.04 -31.84
CA GLU A 501 -24.51 -28.88 -31.65
C GLU A 501 -25.95 -29.31 -31.35
N ALA A 502 -26.54 -28.77 -30.29
CA ALA A 502 -27.88 -29.11 -29.85
C ALA A 502 -28.09 -30.65 -29.81
N GLN A 503 -28.92 -31.22 -30.67
CA GLN A 503 -29.24 -32.65 -30.79
C GLN A 503 -28.57 -33.32 -31.98
N LYS A 504 -27.54 -32.73 -32.56
CA LYS A 504 -26.88 -33.24 -33.77
C LYS A 504 -25.37 -33.32 -33.60
N ILE A 505 -24.82 -34.45 -34.01
CA ILE A 505 -23.37 -34.61 -34.15
C ILE A 505 -23.07 -34.83 -35.62
N THR A 506 -22.17 -34.02 -36.17
CA THR A 506 -21.72 -34.14 -37.57
C THR A 506 -20.26 -34.54 -37.58
N LEU A 507 -19.91 -35.55 -38.35
CA LEU A 507 -18.60 -36.12 -38.47
C LEU A 507 -18.14 -36.04 -39.94
N SER A 508 -16.86 -35.83 -40.17
CA SER A 508 -16.30 -35.78 -41.53
C SER A 508 -14.84 -36.25 -41.59
N GLY A 509 -14.44 -36.80 -42.74
CA GLY A 509 -13.10 -37.34 -43.00
C GLY A 509 -12.93 -38.72 -42.38
N GLY A 510 -12.98 -39.76 -43.25
CA GLY A 510 -12.73 -41.13 -42.85
C GLY A 510 -13.56 -41.60 -41.66
N VAL A 511 -14.87 -41.34 -41.70
CA VAL A 511 -15.76 -41.61 -40.56
C VAL A 511 -15.96 -43.09 -40.41
N GLU A 512 -15.76 -43.59 -39.18
CA GLU A 512 -16.08 -44.95 -38.78
C GLU A 512 -17.09 -44.92 -37.64
N CYS A 513 -18.18 -45.67 -37.77
CA CYS A 513 -19.20 -45.89 -36.72
C CYS A 513 -19.33 -47.39 -36.46
N GLN A 514 -19.34 -47.77 -35.19
CA GLN A 514 -19.49 -49.18 -34.80
C GLN A 514 -20.58 -49.30 -33.72
N GLY A 515 -21.65 -49.96 -34.06
CA GLY A 515 -22.71 -50.35 -33.15
C GLY A 515 -22.69 -51.83 -32.81
N GLN A 516 -23.73 -52.35 -32.12
CA GLN A 516 -23.82 -53.74 -31.75
C GLN A 516 -24.05 -54.65 -32.96
N GLY A 517 -22.95 -55.28 -33.39
CA GLY A 517 -22.95 -56.22 -34.52
C GLY A 517 -22.99 -55.58 -35.91
N TRP A 518 -22.64 -54.32 -36.07
CA TRP A 518 -22.50 -53.62 -37.34
C TRP A 518 -21.38 -52.58 -37.32
N ARG A 519 -20.78 -52.34 -38.51
CA ARG A 519 -19.77 -51.34 -38.72
C ARG A 519 -20.11 -50.55 -40.00
N LEU A 520 -20.02 -49.24 -39.92
CA LEU A 520 -20.30 -48.28 -40.97
C LEU A 520 -19.06 -47.45 -41.23
N SER A 521 -18.65 -47.25 -42.46
CA SER A 521 -17.69 -46.23 -42.86
C SER A 521 -18.29 -45.33 -43.93
N ALA A 522 -17.92 -44.04 -43.91
CA ALA A 522 -18.41 -43.01 -44.85
C ALA A 522 -17.51 -41.77 -44.87
N ASP A 523 -17.66 -40.89 -45.87
CA ASP A 523 -16.98 -39.61 -45.88
C ASP A 523 -17.55 -38.65 -44.82
N THR A 524 -18.89 -38.68 -44.62
CA THR A 524 -19.59 -37.87 -43.65
C THR A 524 -20.72 -38.66 -42.95
N VAL A 525 -20.87 -38.38 -41.66
CA VAL A 525 -21.95 -38.95 -40.89
C VAL A 525 -22.61 -37.87 -40.04
N ALA A 526 -23.94 -37.81 -40.05
CA ALA A 526 -24.74 -37.00 -39.15
C ALA A 526 -25.50 -37.91 -38.17
N VAL A 527 -25.31 -37.74 -36.88
CA VAL A 527 -26.01 -38.45 -35.84
C VAL A 527 -27.03 -37.51 -35.21
N THR A 528 -28.30 -37.86 -35.27
CA THR A 528 -29.39 -37.14 -34.58
C THR A 528 -29.64 -37.81 -33.23
N LEU A 529 -29.71 -37.00 -32.17
CA LEU A 529 -29.93 -37.46 -30.82
C LEU A 529 -31.33 -37.10 -30.31
N ALA A 530 -31.89 -37.94 -29.49
CA ALA A 530 -33.08 -37.65 -28.72
C ALA A 530 -32.78 -36.60 -27.61
N PRO A 531 -33.79 -36.02 -26.93
CA PRO A 531 -33.57 -35.08 -25.82
C PRO A 531 -32.71 -35.65 -24.68
N ASP A 532 -32.77 -36.92 -24.42
CA ASP A 532 -31.97 -37.65 -23.41
C ASP A 532 -30.56 -38.00 -23.91
N ARG A 533 -30.18 -37.54 -25.13
CA ARG A 533 -28.90 -37.76 -25.80
C ARG A 533 -28.64 -39.20 -26.27
N THR A 534 -29.70 -40.03 -26.37
CA THR A 534 -29.60 -41.29 -27.05
C THR A 534 -29.62 -41.14 -28.58
N VAL A 535 -28.96 -42.03 -29.30
CA VAL A 535 -28.94 -42.02 -30.77
C VAL A 535 -30.31 -42.38 -31.32
N LYS A 536 -30.89 -41.44 -32.10
CA LYS A 536 -32.17 -41.67 -32.80
C LYS A 536 -31.96 -42.07 -34.23
N LEU A 537 -31.07 -41.41 -34.94
CA LEU A 537 -30.85 -41.61 -36.36
C LEU A 537 -29.37 -41.38 -36.72
N VAL A 538 -28.83 -42.25 -37.58
CA VAL A 538 -27.50 -42.09 -38.17
C VAL A 538 -27.66 -41.99 -39.69
N GLN A 539 -27.22 -40.88 -40.25
CA GLN A 539 -27.23 -40.60 -41.71
C GLN A 539 -25.81 -40.52 -42.22
N ALA A 540 -25.43 -41.41 -43.13
CA ALA A 540 -24.13 -41.47 -43.74
C ALA A 540 -24.20 -41.06 -45.20
N ARG A 541 -23.15 -40.39 -45.70
CA ARG A 541 -23.03 -39.93 -47.07
C ARG A 541 -21.59 -40.03 -47.57
N GLY A 542 -21.44 -40.34 -48.89
CA GLY A 542 -20.18 -40.44 -49.60
C GLY A 542 -19.42 -41.76 -49.26
N ALA A 543 -19.14 -42.56 -50.25
CA ALA A 543 -18.40 -43.83 -50.13
C ALA A 543 -18.84 -44.70 -48.94
N VAL A 544 -20.16 -44.82 -48.77
CA VAL A 544 -20.76 -45.52 -47.58
C VAL A 544 -20.56 -47.03 -47.72
N THR A 545 -19.99 -47.65 -46.70
CA THR A 545 -19.95 -49.12 -46.55
C THR A 545 -20.55 -49.54 -45.22
N LEU A 546 -21.39 -50.56 -45.27
CA LEU A 546 -21.99 -51.20 -44.09
C LEU A 546 -21.63 -52.70 -44.06
N HIS A 547 -21.19 -53.18 -42.91
CA HIS A 547 -20.91 -54.59 -42.66
C HIS A 547 -21.56 -55.03 -41.33
N GLY A 548 -22.19 -56.19 -41.34
CA GLY A 548 -22.69 -56.85 -40.14
C GLY A 548 -24.13 -57.31 -40.20
N ARG A 549 -24.74 -57.53 -39.06
CA ARG A 549 -26.09 -58.13 -38.94
C ARG A 549 -27.23 -57.34 -39.59
N LEU A 550 -27.02 -56.06 -39.90
CA LEU A 550 -27.96 -55.19 -40.58
C LEU A 550 -27.84 -55.26 -42.11
N GLY A 551 -26.93 -56.13 -42.64
CA GLY A 551 -26.64 -56.30 -44.05
C GLY A 551 -25.19 -56.00 -44.40
N GLU A 552 -24.80 -56.27 -45.64
CA GLU A 552 -23.52 -55.88 -46.25
C GLU A 552 -23.80 -55.09 -47.50
N GLY A 553 -23.22 -53.93 -47.63
CA GLY A 553 -23.46 -53.11 -48.82
C GLY A 553 -22.55 -51.90 -48.92
N GLN A 554 -22.52 -51.34 -50.12
CA GLN A 554 -21.84 -50.12 -50.48
C GLN A 554 -22.78 -49.22 -51.26
N GLY A 555 -22.76 -47.92 -51.00
CA GLY A 555 -23.66 -46.96 -51.65
C GLY A 555 -23.28 -45.49 -51.39
N GLU A 556 -24.09 -44.58 -51.90
CA GLU A 556 -23.85 -43.14 -51.78
C GLU A 556 -24.37 -42.56 -50.49
N ALA A 557 -25.49 -43.09 -49.98
CA ALA A 557 -26.11 -42.65 -48.72
C ALA A 557 -26.83 -43.80 -48.02
N LEU A 558 -26.83 -43.70 -46.68
CA LEU A 558 -27.47 -44.66 -45.78
C LEU A 558 -28.10 -43.94 -44.61
N GLU A 559 -29.35 -44.31 -44.28
CA GLU A 559 -30.02 -43.96 -43.04
C GLU A 559 -30.16 -45.21 -42.16
N LEU A 560 -29.72 -45.06 -40.91
CA LEU A 560 -29.75 -46.13 -39.91
C LEU A 560 -30.53 -45.68 -38.68
N GLU A 561 -31.55 -46.45 -38.30
CA GLU A 561 -32.29 -46.28 -37.05
C GLU A 561 -31.93 -47.44 -36.08
N PRO A 562 -30.92 -47.24 -35.21
CA PRO A 562 -30.43 -48.32 -34.34
C PRO A 562 -31.48 -48.97 -33.48
N GLY A 563 -32.44 -48.14 -32.94
CA GLY A 563 -33.54 -48.66 -32.13
C GLY A 563 -34.55 -49.55 -32.85
N LEU A 564 -34.71 -49.38 -34.16
CA LEU A 564 -35.56 -50.19 -35.02
C LEU A 564 -34.79 -51.25 -35.79
N GLN A 565 -33.45 -51.29 -35.63
CA GLN A 565 -32.55 -52.18 -36.42
C GLN A 565 -32.83 -52.10 -37.93
N ALA A 566 -33.17 -50.92 -38.46
CA ALA A 566 -33.53 -50.67 -39.82
C ALA A 566 -32.44 -49.87 -40.53
N ALA A 567 -32.11 -50.28 -41.77
CA ALA A 567 -31.18 -49.56 -42.64
C ALA A 567 -31.87 -49.26 -43.98
N ARG A 568 -31.83 -47.97 -44.43
CA ARG A 568 -32.41 -47.52 -45.68
C ARG A 568 -31.31 -46.91 -46.54
N TRP A 569 -31.09 -47.51 -47.71
CA TRP A 569 -30.11 -47.05 -48.69
C TRP A 569 -30.73 -46.04 -49.65
N GLN A 570 -29.93 -45.08 -50.09
CA GLN A 570 -30.32 -44.12 -51.12
C GLN A 570 -29.19 -44.05 -52.17
N GLY A 571 -29.58 -43.93 -53.48
CA GLY A 571 -28.64 -43.86 -54.63
C GLY A 571 -28.23 -45.23 -55.14
N HIS A 572 -27.07 -45.29 -55.84
CA HIS A 572 -26.54 -46.55 -56.37
C HIS A 572 -26.01 -47.44 -55.26
N VAL A 573 -26.63 -48.60 -55.06
CA VAL A 573 -26.30 -49.55 -54.00
C VAL A 573 -25.80 -50.88 -54.57
N ARG A 574 -24.69 -51.36 -54.04
CA ARG A 574 -24.19 -52.72 -54.29
C ARG A 574 -24.11 -53.45 -52.95
N GLY A 575 -24.85 -54.56 -52.76
CA GLY A 575 -24.76 -55.28 -51.49
C GLY A 575 -25.66 -56.51 -51.44
N LYS A 576 -25.48 -57.36 -50.42
CA LYS A 576 -26.31 -58.48 -50.07
C LYS A 576 -27.05 -58.17 -48.79
N GLY A 577 -28.37 -58.08 -48.84
CA GLY A 577 -29.21 -57.92 -47.64
C GLY A 577 -29.54 -59.26 -47.01
N SER A 578 -29.60 -59.34 -45.71
CA SER A 578 -30.01 -60.50 -44.95
C SER A 578 -31.49 -60.39 -44.52
N GLY A 579 -32.39 -59.84 -45.36
CA GLY A 579 -33.80 -59.73 -45.05
C GLY A 579 -34.66 -59.30 -46.25
N SER A 580 -35.91 -59.70 -46.27
CA SER A 580 -36.93 -59.46 -47.29
C SER A 580 -37.36 -57.98 -47.34
N GLY A 581 -36.57 -57.12 -48.00
CA GLY A 581 -36.93 -55.73 -48.13
C GLY A 581 -35.81 -54.91 -48.77
N TRP A 582 -35.64 -54.98 -50.05
CA TRP A 582 -34.87 -54.05 -50.92
C TRP A 582 -35.85 -53.17 -51.67
#